data_c87aa4272b60d4bb098b37315f399958
#
_entry.id   c87aa4272b60d4bb098b37315f399958
#
_cell.length_a   1.000
_cell.length_b   1.000
_cell.length_c   1.000
_cell.angle_alpha   90.00
_cell.angle_beta   90.00
_cell.angle_gamma   90.00
#
_symmetry.space_group_name_H-M   'P 1'
#
loop_
_entity.id
_entity.type
_entity.pdbx_description
1 polymer ?
#
loop_
_entity_poly.entity_id
_entity_poly.type
_entity_poly.pdbx_seq_one_letter_code
_entity_poly.pdbx_strand_id
1 'polypeptide(L)'
;MEKFNILEGIAAPMPLINIDTDMLIPKQFLKTIKRTGLGENLFFEMRYDQNGNEITDFILNQEHYSKASIIVGGANFGCGSSREHAPWALKDFGIKCIISTSFADIFFNNCFKNGILPIIVSEYLYQRLLQDAEMETTSSMKIDLENQKIIRNNGDQLDFEVDAFKKYCLLNGLDDIGLTLKSADKISSFEKEYSDKFSWS
;
A
#
# COMPACT_ATOMS: atom_id res chain seq x y z
N MET A 1 -2.33 12.23 -5.51
CA MET A 1 -1.89 11.51 -4.28
C MET A 1 -0.62 12.14 -3.69
N GLU A 2 -0.19 11.75 -2.45
CA GLU A 2 1.10 12.20 -1.90
C GLU A 2 2.28 11.62 -2.67
N LYS A 3 3.40 12.37 -2.72
CA LYS A 3 4.66 11.87 -3.31
C LYS A 3 5.29 10.84 -2.37
N PHE A 4 5.80 9.76 -2.93
CA PHE A 4 6.56 8.75 -2.22
C PHE A 4 8.03 8.83 -2.66
N ASN A 5 8.91 9.32 -1.82
CA ASN A 5 10.35 9.38 -2.09
C ASN A 5 11.12 8.43 -1.17
N ILE A 6 11.15 8.80 0.11
CA ILE A 6 11.79 8.04 1.17
C ILE A 6 10.75 7.80 2.26
N LEU A 7 10.64 6.56 2.71
CA LEU A 7 9.84 6.16 3.85
C LEU A 7 10.79 5.57 4.90
N GLU A 8 10.78 6.11 6.10
CA GLU A 8 11.44 5.51 7.25
C GLU A 8 10.36 5.23 8.30
N GLY A 9 10.31 3.98 8.77
CA GLY A 9 9.27 3.60 9.69
C GLY A 9 9.36 2.16 10.16
N ILE A 10 8.47 1.82 11.06
CA ILE A 10 8.35 0.50 11.67
C ILE A 10 7.72 -0.46 10.68
N ALA A 11 8.33 -1.62 10.51
CA ALA A 11 7.81 -2.73 9.73
C ALA A 11 7.12 -3.74 10.65
N ALA A 12 5.83 -3.94 10.45
CA ALA A 12 5.05 -4.94 11.18
C ALA A 12 5.19 -6.31 10.50
N PRO A 13 5.59 -7.37 11.23
CA PRO A 13 5.62 -8.72 10.69
C PRO A 13 4.22 -9.28 10.57
N MET A 14 3.88 -9.79 9.38
CA MET A 14 2.61 -10.45 9.11
C MET A 14 2.82 -11.68 8.22
N PRO A 15 3.42 -12.76 8.75
CA PRO A 15 3.87 -13.91 7.96
C PRO A 15 2.73 -14.79 7.45
N LEU A 16 1.51 -14.28 7.43
CA LEU A 16 0.34 -14.99 6.93
C LEU A 16 0.36 -15.02 5.40
N ILE A 17 0.20 -16.20 4.82
CA ILE A 17 -0.02 -16.36 3.38
C ILE A 17 -1.48 -16.14 3.02
N ASN A 18 -1.75 -15.74 1.78
CA ASN A 18 -3.11 -15.51 1.28
C ASN A 18 -3.90 -14.49 2.12
N ILE A 19 -3.26 -13.43 2.60
CA ILE A 19 -4.00 -12.31 3.18
C ILE A 19 -4.93 -11.76 2.11
N ASP A 20 -6.21 -12.05 2.25
CA ASP A 20 -7.21 -11.65 1.28
C ASP A 20 -7.83 -10.28 1.59
N THR A 21 -8.59 -9.75 0.64
CA THR A 21 -9.21 -8.43 0.78
C THR A 21 -10.35 -8.41 1.78
N ASP A 22 -10.96 -9.53 2.16
CA ASP A 22 -11.94 -9.62 3.25
C ASP A 22 -11.24 -9.57 4.61
N MET A 23 -10.06 -10.17 4.74
CA MET A 23 -9.21 -10.02 5.94
C MET A 23 -8.76 -8.56 6.09
N LEU A 24 -8.35 -7.88 5.00
CA LEU A 24 -7.93 -6.48 5.04
C LEU A 24 -9.07 -5.55 5.42
N ILE A 25 -10.23 -5.71 4.81
CA ILE A 25 -11.43 -4.90 5.08
C ILE A 25 -12.69 -5.72 4.85
N PRO A 26 -13.38 -6.15 5.92
CA PRO A 26 -14.61 -6.92 5.84
C PRO A 26 -15.74 -6.23 5.08
N LYS A 27 -16.57 -7.00 4.41
CA LYS A 27 -17.63 -6.51 3.49
C LYS A 27 -18.61 -5.51 4.12
N GLN A 28 -18.87 -5.57 5.43
CA GLN A 28 -19.77 -4.65 6.12
C GLN A 28 -19.29 -3.19 6.06
N PHE A 29 -17.99 -2.95 5.89
CA PHE A 29 -17.39 -1.61 5.81
C PHE A 29 -17.27 -1.05 4.39
N LEU A 30 -17.68 -1.80 3.36
CA LEU A 30 -17.58 -1.40 1.95
C LEU A 30 -18.69 -0.44 1.48
N LYS A 31 -19.60 -0.05 2.33
CA LYS A 31 -20.76 0.82 1.99
C LYS A 31 -20.36 2.30 1.82
N THR A 32 -19.17 2.67 2.25
CA THR A 32 -18.67 4.06 2.15
C THR A 32 -17.96 4.31 0.85
N ILE A 33 -18.13 5.51 0.30
CA ILE A 33 -17.33 6.04 -0.81
C ILE A 33 -16.18 6.93 -0.32
N LYS A 34 -16.10 7.18 0.99
CA LYS A 34 -15.03 7.98 1.60
C LYS A 34 -13.78 7.12 1.75
N ARG A 35 -12.64 7.71 1.40
CA ARG A 35 -11.32 7.06 1.51
C ARG A 35 -10.68 7.19 2.90
N THR A 36 -11.38 7.81 3.86
CA THR A 36 -10.93 8.05 5.24
C THR A 36 -11.90 7.42 6.23
N GLY A 37 -11.41 7.06 7.42
CA GLY A 37 -12.17 6.37 8.47
C GLY A 37 -12.24 4.85 8.26
N LEU A 38 -11.45 4.30 7.33
CA LEU A 38 -11.37 2.86 7.09
C LEU A 38 -10.21 2.19 7.83
N GLY A 39 -9.21 2.97 8.25
CA GLY A 39 -8.02 2.46 8.96
C GLY A 39 -8.38 1.79 10.29
N GLU A 40 -9.40 2.28 10.99
CA GLU A 40 -9.91 1.64 12.21
C GLU A 40 -10.44 0.23 11.95
N ASN A 41 -10.91 -0.03 10.73
CA ASN A 41 -11.49 -1.32 10.31
C ASN A 41 -10.50 -2.23 9.58
N LEU A 42 -9.24 -1.78 9.43
CA LEU A 42 -8.19 -2.62 8.86
C LEU A 42 -7.98 -3.87 9.72
N PHE A 43 -8.02 -5.05 9.10
CA PHE A 43 -7.95 -6.34 9.80
C PHE A 43 -8.96 -6.49 10.95
N PHE A 44 -10.15 -5.95 10.80
CA PHE A 44 -11.14 -5.82 11.87
C PHE A 44 -11.38 -7.13 12.63
N GLU A 45 -11.60 -8.24 11.91
CA GLU A 45 -11.89 -9.55 12.52
C GLU A 45 -10.69 -10.18 13.25
N MET A 46 -9.49 -9.67 12.99
CA MET A 46 -8.25 -10.10 13.64
C MET A 46 -7.83 -9.14 14.76
N ARG A 47 -8.25 -7.88 14.67
CA ARG A 47 -7.90 -6.83 15.63
C ARG A 47 -8.87 -6.73 16.80
N TYR A 48 -10.11 -7.15 16.60
CA TYR A 48 -11.16 -6.99 17.60
C TYR A 48 -11.88 -8.31 17.87
N ASP A 49 -12.24 -8.53 19.14
CA ASP A 49 -13.07 -9.64 19.55
C ASP A 49 -14.57 -9.37 19.23
N GLN A 50 -15.44 -10.34 19.53
CA GLN A 50 -16.89 -10.23 19.31
C GLN A 50 -17.57 -9.13 20.14
N ASN A 51 -16.92 -8.63 21.18
CA ASN A 51 -17.39 -7.55 22.05
C ASN A 51 -16.84 -6.18 21.63
N GLY A 52 -15.98 -6.15 20.59
CA GLY A 52 -15.33 -4.93 20.10
C GLY A 52 -14.09 -4.53 20.90
N ASN A 53 -13.56 -5.40 21.76
CA ASN A 53 -12.30 -5.14 22.47
C ASN A 53 -11.12 -5.50 21.57
N GLU A 54 -10.03 -4.76 21.68
CA GLU A 54 -8.80 -5.03 20.95
C GLU A 54 -8.17 -6.37 21.40
N ILE A 55 -7.79 -7.20 20.42
CA ILE A 55 -7.01 -8.41 20.62
C ILE A 55 -5.54 -8.00 20.74
N THR A 56 -5.03 -7.92 21.96
CA THR A 56 -3.68 -7.40 22.27
C THR A 56 -2.54 -8.18 21.62
N ASP A 57 -2.76 -9.47 21.34
CA ASP A 57 -1.77 -10.33 20.69
C ASP A 57 -1.66 -10.08 19.18
N PHE A 58 -2.64 -9.39 18.58
CA PHE A 58 -2.54 -9.06 17.17
C PHE A 58 -1.51 -7.96 16.94
N ILE A 59 -0.61 -8.17 16.00
CA ILE A 59 0.60 -7.35 15.83
C ILE A 59 0.32 -5.83 15.71
N LEU A 60 -0.70 -5.41 14.96
CA LEU A 60 -1.00 -3.98 14.78
C LEU A 60 -1.70 -3.34 15.99
N ASN A 61 -2.10 -4.12 17.01
CA ASN A 61 -2.63 -3.62 18.27
C ASN A 61 -1.53 -3.48 19.35
N GLN A 62 -0.36 -4.06 19.11
CA GLN A 62 0.78 -3.90 20.02
C GLN A 62 1.34 -2.48 19.92
N GLU A 63 1.68 -1.87 21.05
CA GLU A 63 2.09 -0.47 21.14
C GLU A 63 3.18 -0.09 20.14
N HIS A 64 4.22 -0.93 20.02
CA HIS A 64 5.32 -0.71 19.09
C HIS A 64 4.87 -0.66 17.63
N TYR A 65 3.99 -1.59 17.22
CA TYR A 65 3.55 -1.73 15.81
C TYR A 65 2.28 -0.95 15.47
N SER A 66 1.62 -0.33 16.45
CA SER A 66 0.39 0.44 16.22
C SER A 66 0.56 1.63 15.27
N LYS A 67 1.80 2.09 15.07
CA LYS A 67 2.18 3.15 14.13
C LYS A 67 3.03 2.63 12.98
N ALA A 68 2.97 1.33 12.68
CA ALA A 68 3.70 0.76 11.56
C ALA A 68 3.30 1.43 10.24
N SER A 69 4.28 1.70 9.41
CA SER A 69 4.09 2.24 8.06
C SER A 69 4.51 1.26 6.97
N ILE A 70 5.09 0.13 7.36
CA ILE A 70 5.53 -0.95 6.49
C ILE A 70 4.92 -2.26 7.00
N ILE A 71 4.47 -3.12 6.11
CA ILE A 71 4.11 -4.51 6.42
C ILE A 71 5.07 -5.44 5.70
N VAL A 72 5.62 -6.43 6.43
CA VAL A 72 6.31 -7.58 5.83
C VAL A 72 5.34 -8.75 5.85
N GLY A 73 4.64 -8.95 4.73
CA GLY A 73 3.53 -9.88 4.58
C GLY A 73 3.92 -11.16 3.84
N GLY A 74 3.22 -12.26 4.13
CA GLY A 74 3.42 -13.54 3.46
C GLY A 74 2.98 -13.52 1.98
N ALA A 75 3.21 -14.62 1.28
CA ALA A 75 2.94 -14.78 -0.14
C ALA A 75 1.45 -14.57 -0.50
N ASN A 76 1.20 -14.16 -1.76
CA ASN A 76 -0.13 -13.93 -2.34
C ASN A 76 -0.95 -12.90 -1.55
N PHE A 77 -0.29 -11.80 -1.17
CA PHE A 77 -0.91 -10.71 -0.42
C PHE A 77 -1.96 -9.97 -1.26
N GLY A 78 -3.12 -9.70 -0.66
CA GLY A 78 -4.21 -8.97 -1.31
C GLY A 78 -5.03 -9.82 -2.28
N CYS A 79 -5.02 -11.16 -2.12
CA CYS A 79 -5.86 -12.06 -2.92
C CYS A 79 -7.36 -11.85 -2.65
N GLY A 80 -8.21 -12.58 -3.37
CA GLY A 80 -9.67 -12.49 -3.23
C GLY A 80 -10.30 -11.45 -4.15
N SER A 81 -11.33 -10.77 -3.68
CA SER A 81 -12.12 -9.84 -4.49
C SER A 81 -11.38 -8.54 -4.83
N SER A 82 -11.63 -8.01 -6.03
CA SER A 82 -11.11 -6.71 -6.43
C SER A 82 -11.78 -5.58 -5.64
N ARG A 83 -11.15 -5.14 -4.56
CA ARG A 83 -11.67 -4.08 -3.68
C ARG A 83 -10.65 -2.97 -3.50
N GLU A 84 -10.98 -1.79 -3.98
CA GLU A 84 -10.12 -0.61 -3.78
C GLU A 84 -10.13 -0.13 -2.31
N HIS A 85 -11.15 -0.52 -1.54
CA HIS A 85 -11.25 -0.23 -0.10
C HIS A 85 -10.09 -0.86 0.70
N ALA A 86 -9.51 -2.00 0.25
CA ALA A 86 -8.40 -2.63 0.95
C ALA A 86 -7.15 -1.74 0.95
N PRO A 87 -6.65 -1.20 -0.18
CA PRO A 87 -5.59 -0.17 -0.16
C PRO A 87 -5.99 1.10 0.59
N TRP A 88 -7.27 1.52 0.56
CA TRP A 88 -7.70 2.70 1.34
C TRP A 88 -7.58 2.46 2.83
N ALA A 89 -8.01 1.30 3.34
CA ALA A 89 -7.90 0.94 4.75
C ALA A 89 -6.44 0.88 5.21
N LEU A 90 -5.57 0.26 4.42
CA LEU A 90 -4.13 0.22 4.68
C LEU A 90 -3.53 1.63 4.76
N LYS A 91 -3.82 2.47 3.78
CA LYS A 91 -3.30 3.83 3.73
C LYS A 91 -3.83 4.71 4.87
N ASP A 92 -5.11 4.60 5.18
CA ASP A 92 -5.76 5.37 6.23
C ASP A 92 -5.27 4.94 7.64
N PHE A 93 -4.89 3.67 7.81
CA PHE A 93 -4.18 3.19 9.00
C PHE A 93 -2.76 3.77 9.12
N GLY A 94 -2.12 4.12 8.00
CA GLY A 94 -0.75 4.65 7.95
C GLY A 94 0.24 3.79 7.17
N ILE A 95 -0.19 2.64 6.62
CA ILE A 95 0.67 1.76 5.82
C ILE A 95 0.96 2.41 4.47
N LYS A 96 2.23 2.59 4.17
CA LYS A 96 2.73 3.18 2.92
C LYS A 96 3.54 2.21 2.07
N CYS A 97 4.02 1.11 2.66
CA CYS A 97 4.79 0.09 1.94
C CYS A 97 4.39 -1.31 2.41
N ILE A 98 4.34 -2.25 1.48
CA ILE A 98 4.11 -3.67 1.76
C ILE A 98 5.20 -4.46 1.04
N ILE A 99 5.91 -5.31 1.78
CA ILE A 99 6.96 -6.18 1.26
C ILE A 99 6.45 -7.62 1.34
N SER A 100 6.49 -8.33 0.22
CA SER A 100 6.03 -9.72 0.13
C SER A 100 6.77 -10.47 -0.97
N THR A 101 6.68 -11.79 -0.98
CA THR A 101 7.21 -12.61 -2.08
C THR A 101 6.29 -12.62 -3.30
N SER A 102 4.98 -12.35 -3.12
CA SER A 102 4.03 -12.20 -4.22
C SER A 102 2.76 -11.48 -3.79
N PHE A 103 2.06 -10.91 -4.76
CA PHE A 103 0.79 -10.19 -4.60
C PHE A 103 -0.22 -10.68 -5.62
N ALA A 104 -1.51 -10.51 -5.31
CA ALA A 104 -2.56 -10.60 -6.32
C ALA A 104 -2.49 -9.38 -7.26
N ASP A 105 -2.59 -9.60 -8.57
CA ASP A 105 -2.36 -8.58 -9.61
C ASP A 105 -3.20 -7.32 -9.45
N ILE A 106 -4.49 -7.47 -9.17
CA ILE A 106 -5.41 -6.33 -9.03
C ILE A 106 -5.05 -5.51 -7.80
N PHE A 107 -4.80 -6.17 -6.66
CA PHE A 107 -4.39 -5.50 -5.43
C PHE A 107 -3.06 -4.76 -5.61
N PHE A 108 -2.07 -5.41 -6.23
CA PHE A 108 -0.77 -4.82 -6.54
C PHE A 108 -0.91 -3.51 -7.33
N ASN A 109 -1.74 -3.50 -8.38
CA ASN A 109 -1.98 -2.32 -9.18
C ASN A 109 -2.76 -1.24 -8.41
N ASN A 110 -3.74 -1.62 -7.60
CA ASN A 110 -4.49 -0.69 -6.78
C ASN A 110 -3.64 -0.03 -5.69
N CYS A 111 -2.62 -0.72 -5.15
CA CYS A 111 -1.65 -0.11 -4.24
C CYS A 111 -0.98 1.12 -4.86
N PHE A 112 -0.42 0.99 -6.07
CA PHE A 112 0.23 2.10 -6.77
C PHE A 112 -0.70 3.29 -7.02
N LYS A 113 -1.95 3.02 -7.43
CA LYS A 113 -2.97 4.06 -7.66
C LYS A 113 -3.33 4.84 -6.39
N ASN A 114 -3.16 4.21 -5.23
CA ASN A 114 -3.46 4.81 -3.94
C ASN A 114 -2.23 5.34 -3.18
N GLY A 115 -1.03 5.25 -3.78
CA GLY A 115 0.20 5.77 -3.19
C GLY A 115 0.81 4.85 -2.13
N ILE A 116 0.53 3.54 -2.19
CA ILE A 116 1.20 2.49 -1.44
C ILE A 116 2.22 1.84 -2.38
N LEU A 117 3.43 1.59 -1.89
CA LEU A 117 4.48 0.88 -2.61
C LEU A 117 4.48 -0.61 -2.25
N PRO A 118 3.97 -1.51 -3.12
CA PRO A 118 4.17 -2.94 -2.95
C PRO A 118 5.54 -3.34 -3.54
N ILE A 119 6.35 -4.04 -2.76
CA ILE A 119 7.68 -4.52 -3.13
C ILE A 119 7.67 -6.05 -3.16
N ILE A 120 8.07 -6.63 -4.30
CA ILE A 120 8.27 -8.06 -4.44
C ILE A 120 9.74 -8.37 -4.17
N VAL A 121 10.00 -9.31 -3.27
CA VAL A 121 11.35 -9.77 -2.93
C VAL A 121 11.45 -11.27 -3.06
N SER A 122 12.67 -11.78 -3.19
CA SER A 122 12.92 -13.22 -3.13
C SER A 122 12.60 -13.79 -1.75
N GLU A 123 12.31 -15.08 -1.66
CA GLU A 123 12.07 -15.76 -0.38
C GLU A 123 13.23 -15.57 0.60
N TYR A 124 14.48 -15.61 0.13
CA TYR A 124 15.64 -15.36 0.96
C TYR A 124 15.64 -13.96 1.59
N LEU A 125 15.33 -12.92 0.82
CA LEU A 125 15.27 -11.55 1.32
C LEU A 125 14.06 -11.34 2.24
N TYR A 126 12.93 -11.96 1.90
CA TYR A 126 11.72 -11.94 2.73
C TYR A 126 12.00 -12.46 4.14
N GLN A 127 12.63 -13.64 4.26
CA GLN A 127 12.94 -14.22 5.57
C GLN A 127 13.86 -13.31 6.41
N ARG A 128 14.83 -12.65 5.79
CA ARG A 128 15.71 -11.69 6.49
C ARG A 128 14.94 -10.46 6.98
N LEU A 129 14.07 -9.90 6.14
CA LEU A 129 13.26 -8.73 6.50
C LEU A 129 12.19 -9.06 7.53
N LEU A 130 11.64 -10.28 7.47
CA LEU A 130 10.70 -10.77 8.47
C LEU A 130 11.37 -10.90 9.85
N GLN A 131 12.57 -11.50 9.92
CA GLN A 131 13.34 -11.57 11.16
C GLN A 131 13.64 -10.19 11.75
N ASP A 132 13.97 -9.19 10.92
CA ASP A 132 14.15 -7.82 11.40
C ASP A 132 12.84 -7.23 11.94
N ALA A 133 11.73 -7.47 11.26
CA ALA A 133 10.43 -6.96 11.65
C ALA A 133 9.89 -7.58 12.94
N GLU A 134 10.22 -8.85 13.23
CA GLU A 134 9.78 -9.58 14.44
C GLU A 134 10.43 -9.06 15.73
N MET A 135 11.51 -8.31 15.63
CA MET A 135 12.19 -7.73 16.79
C MET A 135 12.01 -6.21 16.82
N GLU A 136 11.42 -5.68 17.88
CA GLU A 136 11.19 -4.23 18.04
C GLU A 136 12.45 -3.38 17.79
N THR A 137 13.61 -3.87 18.25
CA THR A 137 14.90 -3.17 18.12
C THR A 137 15.42 -3.07 16.71
N THR A 138 14.98 -3.93 15.78
CA THR A 138 15.44 -4.00 14.40
C THR A 138 14.33 -3.74 13.37
N SER A 139 13.07 -3.61 13.80
CA SER A 139 11.91 -3.45 12.92
C SER A 139 11.88 -2.14 12.12
N SER A 140 12.72 -1.16 12.46
CA SER A 140 12.81 0.07 11.67
C SER A 140 13.55 -0.17 10.36
N MET A 141 12.90 0.21 9.25
CA MET A 141 13.44 0.09 7.91
C MET A 141 13.27 1.41 7.17
N LYS A 142 14.20 1.66 6.23
CA LYS A 142 14.09 2.80 5.32
C LYS A 142 13.96 2.31 3.90
N ILE A 143 12.94 2.79 3.20
CA ILE A 143 12.65 2.48 1.81
C ILE A 143 12.99 3.71 0.97
N ASP A 144 13.95 3.59 0.09
CA ASP A 144 14.35 4.62 -0.87
C ASP A 144 13.85 4.22 -2.26
N LEU A 145 12.75 4.84 -2.69
CA LEU A 145 12.14 4.53 -3.98
C LEU A 145 13.00 5.04 -5.15
N GLU A 146 13.67 6.18 -4.98
CA GLU A 146 14.48 6.75 -6.06
C GLU A 146 15.65 5.84 -6.41
N ASN A 147 16.35 5.33 -5.39
CA ASN A 147 17.49 4.41 -5.55
C ASN A 147 17.08 2.93 -5.55
N GLN A 148 15.78 2.62 -5.32
CA GLN A 148 15.24 1.28 -5.24
C GLN A 148 15.98 0.40 -4.22
N LYS A 149 16.13 0.94 -2.99
CA LYS A 149 16.83 0.29 -1.88
C LYS A 149 15.92 0.11 -0.67
N ILE A 150 15.99 -1.04 -0.05
CA ILE A 150 15.52 -1.29 1.32
C ILE A 150 16.78 -1.22 2.19
N ILE A 151 16.81 -0.31 3.14
CA ILE A 151 17.92 -0.14 4.07
C ILE A 151 17.46 -0.68 5.42
N ARG A 152 18.12 -1.72 5.88
CA ARG A 152 17.86 -2.38 7.15
C ARG A 152 18.43 -1.57 8.31
N ASN A 153 17.95 -1.83 9.52
CA ASN A 153 18.43 -1.13 10.73
C ASN A 153 19.96 -1.25 10.96
N ASN A 154 20.56 -2.35 10.50
CA ASN A 154 22.02 -2.57 10.58
C ASN A 154 22.83 -1.85 9.47
N GLY A 155 22.17 -1.13 8.57
CA GLY A 155 22.76 -0.42 7.45
C GLY A 155 22.89 -1.23 6.16
N ASP A 156 22.56 -2.52 6.17
CA ASP A 156 22.56 -3.34 4.94
C ASP A 156 21.54 -2.79 3.94
N GLN A 157 21.94 -2.73 2.68
CA GLN A 157 21.10 -2.28 1.57
C GLN A 157 20.71 -3.45 0.67
N LEU A 158 19.42 -3.59 0.44
CA LEU A 158 18.85 -4.62 -0.42
C LEU A 158 18.18 -3.95 -1.61
N ASP A 159 18.46 -4.44 -2.82
CA ASP A 159 17.85 -3.95 -4.04
C ASP A 159 16.44 -4.50 -4.21
N PHE A 160 15.57 -3.68 -4.80
CA PHE A 160 14.26 -4.12 -5.31
C PHE A 160 13.97 -3.49 -6.67
N GLU A 161 13.10 -4.13 -7.42
CA GLU A 161 12.68 -3.64 -8.73
C GLU A 161 11.25 -3.12 -8.70
N VAL A 162 11.01 -2.04 -9.43
CA VAL A 162 9.68 -1.49 -9.68
C VAL A 162 9.62 -0.98 -11.11
N ASP A 163 8.47 -1.17 -11.75
CA ASP A 163 8.21 -0.64 -13.09
C ASP A 163 8.49 0.86 -13.16
N ALA A 164 9.19 1.30 -14.21
CA ALA A 164 9.64 2.68 -14.35
C ALA A 164 8.50 3.70 -14.36
N PHE A 165 7.36 3.34 -14.96
CA PHE A 165 6.19 4.23 -15.00
C PHE A 165 5.49 4.32 -13.64
N LYS A 166 5.34 3.19 -12.93
CA LYS A 166 4.79 3.15 -11.57
C LYS A 166 5.67 3.94 -10.60
N LYS A 167 6.99 3.78 -10.69
CA LYS A 167 7.98 4.57 -9.94
C LYS A 167 7.80 6.08 -10.19
N TYR A 168 7.74 6.47 -11.46
CA TYR A 168 7.51 7.85 -11.85
C TYR A 168 6.21 8.41 -11.25
N CYS A 169 5.12 7.65 -11.29
CA CYS A 169 3.84 8.07 -10.72
C CYS A 169 3.93 8.28 -9.21
N LEU A 170 4.54 7.35 -8.46
CA LEU A 170 4.72 7.49 -7.02
C LEU A 170 5.61 8.67 -6.64
N LEU A 171 6.78 8.83 -7.30
CA LEU A 171 7.71 9.94 -7.03
C LEU A 171 7.07 11.31 -7.28
N ASN A 172 6.17 11.41 -8.26
CA ASN A 172 5.49 12.66 -8.61
C ASN A 172 4.11 12.83 -7.96
N GLY A 173 3.61 11.84 -7.23
CA GLY A 173 2.30 11.87 -6.60
C GLY A 173 1.13 11.84 -7.59
N LEU A 174 1.29 11.13 -8.71
CA LEU A 174 0.33 11.07 -9.81
C LEU A 174 -0.53 9.81 -9.72
N ASP A 175 -1.82 10.01 -9.55
CA ASP A 175 -2.85 9.00 -9.78
C ASP A 175 -3.41 9.12 -11.21
N ASP A 176 -4.40 8.31 -11.57
CA ASP A 176 -5.00 8.29 -12.91
C ASP A 176 -5.57 9.69 -13.30
N ILE A 177 -6.14 10.41 -12.31
CA ILE A 177 -6.66 11.78 -12.52
C ILE A 177 -5.49 12.76 -12.73
N GLY A 178 -4.46 12.68 -11.89
CA GLY A 178 -3.27 13.53 -12.00
C GLY A 178 -2.54 13.36 -13.33
N LEU A 179 -2.52 12.13 -13.87
CA LEU A 179 -1.97 11.85 -15.20
C LEU A 179 -2.80 12.50 -16.31
N THR A 180 -4.13 12.41 -16.23
CA THR A 180 -5.05 13.03 -17.19
C THR A 180 -4.93 14.57 -17.16
N LEU A 181 -4.86 15.17 -15.97
CA LEU A 181 -4.72 16.61 -15.81
C LEU A 181 -3.42 17.18 -16.40
N LYS A 182 -2.36 16.37 -16.54
CA LYS A 182 -1.15 16.80 -17.28
C LYS A 182 -1.40 17.05 -18.77
N SER A 183 -2.48 16.52 -19.31
CA SER A 183 -2.89 16.71 -20.70
C SER A 183 -4.07 17.70 -20.85
N ALA A 184 -4.40 18.44 -19.79
CA ALA A 184 -5.57 19.34 -19.77
C ALA A 184 -5.61 20.32 -20.97
N ASP A 185 -4.48 20.94 -21.31
CA ASP A 185 -4.40 21.87 -22.44
C ASP A 185 -4.72 21.18 -23.78
N LYS A 186 -4.24 19.94 -23.96
CA LYS A 186 -4.53 19.14 -25.18
C LYS A 186 -6.00 18.74 -25.23
N ILE A 187 -6.57 18.36 -24.08
CA ILE A 187 -8.00 18.01 -23.96
C ILE A 187 -8.85 19.24 -24.31
N SER A 188 -8.57 20.37 -23.70
CA SER A 188 -9.32 21.64 -23.96
C SER A 188 -9.21 22.08 -25.41
N SER A 189 -8.04 21.94 -26.04
CA SER A 189 -7.87 22.23 -27.46
C SER A 189 -8.71 21.31 -28.34
N PHE A 190 -8.70 20.01 -28.04
CA PHE A 190 -9.50 19.03 -28.76
C PHE A 190 -11.00 19.29 -28.59
N GLU A 191 -11.47 19.55 -27.37
CA GLU A 191 -12.88 19.83 -27.08
C GLU A 191 -13.37 21.08 -27.84
N LYS A 192 -12.53 22.11 -27.94
CA LYS A 192 -12.84 23.31 -28.71
C LYS A 192 -12.95 23.00 -30.22
N GLU A 193 -11.96 22.33 -30.80
CA GLU A 193 -12.00 21.92 -32.22
C GLU A 193 -13.20 21.02 -32.52
N TYR A 194 -13.52 20.10 -31.61
CA TYR A 194 -14.65 19.18 -31.72
C TYR A 194 -15.99 19.93 -31.70
N SER A 195 -16.17 20.85 -30.74
CA SER A 195 -17.37 21.70 -30.62
C SER A 195 -17.56 22.60 -31.84
N ASP A 196 -16.47 23.20 -32.36
CA ASP A 196 -16.52 24.04 -33.57
C ASP A 196 -16.93 23.22 -34.82
N LYS A 197 -16.52 21.95 -34.88
CA LYS A 197 -16.80 21.07 -36.00
C LYS A 197 -18.18 20.40 -35.93
N PHE A 198 -18.66 20.14 -34.72
CA PHE A 198 -19.90 19.43 -34.46
C PHE A 198 -20.81 20.25 -33.52
N SER A 199 -21.49 21.26 -34.10
CA SER A 199 -22.34 22.21 -33.36
C SER A 199 -23.57 21.61 -32.67
N TRP A 200 -23.83 20.31 -32.84
CA TRP A 200 -24.94 19.58 -32.20
C TRP A 200 -24.55 18.72 -31.00
N SER A 201 -23.32 18.73 -30.59
CA SER A 201 -22.78 17.93 -29.45
C SER A 201 -22.72 18.74 -28.16
#